data_432aa8ebe8a7bca940cb6f14ea8f3c02
#
_entry.id   432aa8ebe8a7bca940cb6f14ea8f3c02
#
_cell.length_a   1.000
_cell.length_b   1.000
_cell.length_c   1.000
_cell.angle_alpha   90.00
_cell.angle_beta   90.00
_cell.angle_gamma   90.00
#
_symmetry.space_group_name_H-M   'P 1'
#
loop_
_entity.id
_entity.type
_entity.pdbx_description
1 polymer ?
#
loop_
_entity_poly.entity_id
_entity_poly.type
_entity_poly.pdbx_seq_one_letter_code
_entity_poly.pdbx_strand_id
1 'polypeptide(L)'
;KVIVRGFVLMALGWVCNGLLKLEFAELRFWSVLARIGMAWMAGALIYMHVRHWKHIAAVILVLLVGYSLASSLLVAPDMPEADALTRAGNIACYIDRTLFGVHCYRPDYDPEGLLSTVPAIGTALLGMLAGRWIKWEHKGLTGTRKALGMCCAGVILGLVGYLWSFWTPINKALWSSSFVCVVACYSLLMLALFYYVIDVRRWRSWDFFFVVIGMNSIAIYMLPRFISFGF
;
A
#
# COMPACT_ATOMS: atom_id res chain seq x y z
N LYS A 1 -1.80 14.21 -15.72
CA LYS A 1 -0.73 13.19 -15.71
C LYS A 1 -0.90 12.18 -14.58
N VAL A 2 -1.17 12.60 -13.31
CA VAL A 2 -1.36 11.68 -12.17
C VAL A 2 -2.52 10.72 -12.43
N ILE A 3 -3.69 11.25 -12.75
CA ILE A 3 -4.90 10.47 -13.04
C ILE A 3 -4.65 9.44 -14.15
N VAL A 4 -4.06 9.88 -15.27
CA VAL A 4 -3.75 8.98 -16.39
C VAL A 4 -2.83 7.82 -15.96
N ARG A 5 -1.78 8.09 -15.18
CA ARG A 5 -0.88 7.04 -14.68
C ARG A 5 -1.60 6.05 -13.74
N GLY A 6 -2.49 6.55 -12.88
CA GLY A 6 -3.32 5.70 -12.03
C GLY A 6 -4.19 4.75 -12.85
N PHE A 7 -4.91 5.28 -13.84
CA PHE A 7 -5.74 4.47 -14.73
C PHE A 7 -4.94 3.50 -15.60
N VAL A 8 -3.76 3.88 -16.08
CA VAL A 8 -2.86 2.95 -16.81
C VAL A 8 -2.47 1.77 -15.93
N LEU A 9 -2.12 2.01 -14.65
CA LEU A 9 -1.81 0.91 -13.73
C LEU A 9 -3.03 0.01 -13.47
N MET A 10 -4.23 0.58 -13.37
CA MET A 10 -5.47 -0.21 -13.23
C MET A 10 -5.71 -1.05 -14.49
N ALA A 11 -5.59 -0.46 -15.68
CA ALA A 11 -5.75 -1.17 -16.95
C ALA A 11 -4.73 -2.32 -17.11
N LEU A 12 -3.46 -2.11 -16.75
CA LEU A 12 -2.44 -3.16 -16.71
C LEU A 12 -2.82 -4.26 -15.72
N GLY A 13 -3.44 -3.92 -14.59
CA GLY A 13 -3.97 -4.89 -13.64
C GLY A 13 -5.07 -5.77 -14.25
N TRP A 14 -5.99 -5.19 -15.02
CA TRP A 14 -7.03 -5.95 -15.73
C TRP A 14 -6.45 -6.85 -16.82
N VAL A 15 -5.44 -6.38 -17.55
CA VAL A 15 -4.69 -7.21 -18.52
C VAL A 15 -4.08 -8.43 -17.83
N CYS A 16 -3.45 -8.24 -16.66
CA CYS A 16 -2.92 -9.36 -15.86
C CYS A 16 -4.01 -10.31 -15.35
N ASN A 17 -5.22 -9.82 -15.12
CA ASN A 17 -6.35 -10.62 -14.65
C ASN A 17 -7.13 -11.33 -15.79
N GLY A 18 -6.67 -11.22 -17.04
CA GLY A 18 -7.25 -11.94 -18.17
C GLY A 18 -8.16 -11.10 -19.07
N LEU A 19 -8.10 -9.77 -19.02
CA LEU A 19 -8.88 -8.90 -19.91
C LEU A 19 -8.72 -9.29 -21.40
N LEU A 20 -7.52 -9.72 -21.79
CA LEU A 20 -7.23 -10.13 -23.18
C LEU A 20 -7.88 -11.45 -23.58
N LYS A 21 -8.37 -12.26 -22.63
CA LYS A 21 -9.14 -13.49 -22.91
C LYS A 21 -10.58 -13.19 -23.28
N LEU A 22 -11.05 -11.94 -23.10
CA LEU A 22 -12.42 -11.49 -23.37
C LEU A 22 -13.50 -12.21 -22.55
N GLU A 23 -13.13 -12.89 -21.48
CA GLU A 23 -14.03 -13.58 -20.54
C GLU A 23 -14.45 -12.59 -19.46
N PHE A 24 -15.30 -11.63 -19.81
CA PHE A 24 -15.69 -10.53 -18.92
C PHE A 24 -16.52 -11.00 -17.72
N ALA A 25 -17.23 -12.12 -17.84
CA ALA A 25 -18.08 -12.65 -16.76
C ALA A 25 -17.30 -13.02 -15.49
N GLU A 26 -16.03 -13.43 -15.64
CA GLU A 26 -15.15 -13.84 -14.54
C GLU A 26 -13.97 -12.87 -14.31
N LEU A 27 -13.97 -11.74 -15.01
CA LEU A 27 -12.88 -10.78 -14.92
C LEU A 27 -12.80 -10.16 -13.53
N ARG A 28 -11.74 -10.45 -12.78
CA ARG A 28 -11.48 -9.83 -11.50
C ARG A 28 -11.15 -8.34 -11.68
N PHE A 29 -11.94 -7.45 -11.05
CA PHE A 29 -11.74 -5.99 -11.17
C PHE A 29 -10.58 -5.49 -10.31
N TRP A 30 -10.45 -6.02 -9.10
CA TRP A 30 -9.39 -5.65 -8.20
C TRP A 30 -8.13 -6.48 -8.45
N SER A 31 -6.98 -5.82 -8.39
CA SER A 31 -5.66 -6.44 -8.51
C SER A 31 -4.64 -5.63 -7.75
N VAL A 32 -3.48 -6.21 -7.53
CA VAL A 32 -2.35 -5.49 -6.88
C VAL A 32 -2.02 -4.20 -7.64
N LEU A 33 -1.95 -4.25 -8.99
CA LEU A 33 -1.67 -3.05 -9.80
C LEU A 33 -2.81 -2.04 -9.75
N ALA A 34 -4.08 -2.49 -9.73
CA ALA A 34 -5.24 -1.61 -9.60
C ALA A 34 -5.22 -0.87 -8.26
N ARG A 35 -4.96 -1.60 -7.17
CA ARG A 35 -4.79 -0.99 -5.83
C ARG A 35 -3.63 0.01 -5.80
N ILE A 36 -2.45 -0.36 -6.31
CA ILE A 36 -1.29 0.54 -6.38
C ILE A 36 -1.65 1.80 -7.18
N GLY A 37 -2.31 1.62 -8.34
CA GLY A 37 -2.75 2.73 -9.18
C GLY A 37 -3.70 3.68 -8.45
N MET A 38 -4.73 3.14 -7.79
CA MET A 38 -5.71 3.93 -7.05
C MET A 38 -5.11 4.60 -5.82
N ALA A 39 -4.39 3.85 -4.98
CA ALA A 39 -3.78 4.38 -3.77
C ALA A 39 -2.74 5.46 -4.07
N TRP A 40 -1.90 5.22 -5.10
CA TRP A 40 -0.93 6.22 -5.55
C TRP A 40 -1.60 7.45 -6.13
N MET A 41 -2.62 7.29 -6.98
CA MET A 41 -3.35 8.40 -7.60
C MET A 41 -4.01 9.28 -6.54
N ALA A 42 -4.78 8.68 -5.61
CA ALA A 42 -5.43 9.39 -4.53
C ALA A 42 -4.42 10.07 -3.60
N GLY A 43 -3.38 9.35 -3.19
CA GLY A 43 -2.30 9.89 -2.37
C GLY A 43 -1.57 11.06 -3.04
N ALA A 44 -1.27 10.97 -4.35
CA ALA A 44 -0.63 12.04 -5.10
C ALA A 44 -1.53 13.27 -5.23
N LEU A 45 -2.84 13.09 -5.45
CA LEU A 45 -3.80 14.20 -5.48
C LEU A 45 -3.87 14.89 -4.12
N ILE A 46 -3.97 14.14 -3.02
CA ILE A 46 -3.93 14.70 -1.66
C ILE A 46 -2.63 15.46 -1.45
N TYR A 47 -1.48 14.85 -1.77
CA TYR A 47 -0.17 15.46 -1.60
C TYR A 47 0.02 16.75 -2.39
N MET A 48 -0.58 16.87 -3.58
CA MET A 48 -0.51 18.08 -4.41
C MET A 48 -1.33 19.23 -3.82
N HIS A 49 -2.45 18.94 -3.15
CA HIS A 49 -3.33 19.96 -2.57
C HIS A 49 -2.95 20.32 -1.14
N VAL A 50 -2.38 19.38 -0.39
CA VAL A 50 -1.98 19.56 1.02
C VAL A 50 -0.49 19.89 1.10
N ARG A 51 -0.16 21.16 1.25
CA ARG A 51 1.24 21.64 1.23
C ARG A 51 2.05 21.30 2.48
N HIS A 52 1.41 21.32 3.67
CA HIS A 52 2.10 21.12 4.93
C HIS A 52 2.16 19.65 5.32
N TRP A 53 3.36 19.16 5.65
CA TRP A 53 3.57 17.77 6.06
C TRP A 53 2.72 17.34 7.27
N LYS A 54 2.46 18.28 8.22
CA LYS A 54 1.60 18.03 9.40
C LYS A 54 0.15 17.70 8.99
N HIS A 55 -0.39 18.40 8.00
CA HIS A 55 -1.73 18.11 7.49
C HIS A 55 -1.76 16.78 6.74
N ILE A 56 -0.69 16.41 6.00
CA ILE A 56 -0.59 15.08 5.39
C ILE A 56 -0.57 14.00 6.46
N ALA A 57 0.21 14.19 7.54
CA ALA A 57 0.23 13.26 8.68
C ALA A 57 -1.15 13.15 9.35
N ALA A 58 -1.87 14.26 9.50
CA ALA A 58 -3.25 14.25 10.00
C ALA A 58 -4.20 13.47 9.08
N VAL A 59 -4.09 13.64 7.76
CA VAL A 59 -4.86 12.86 6.79
C VAL A 59 -4.56 11.36 6.91
N ILE A 60 -3.28 10.98 7.01
CA ILE A 60 -2.89 9.57 7.22
C ILE A 60 -3.54 9.03 8.49
N LEU A 61 -3.45 9.79 9.60
CA LEU A 61 -4.06 9.38 10.86
C LEU A 61 -5.56 9.19 10.73
N VAL A 62 -6.29 10.13 10.10
CA VAL A 62 -7.74 10.04 9.86
C VAL A 62 -8.09 8.83 9.03
N LEU A 63 -7.34 8.55 7.94
CA LEU A 63 -7.58 7.39 7.09
C LEU A 63 -7.36 6.07 7.86
N LEU A 64 -6.28 5.96 8.63
CA LEU A 64 -5.95 4.75 9.37
C LEU A 64 -6.89 4.54 10.57
N VAL A 65 -7.17 5.58 11.36
CA VAL A 65 -8.10 5.49 12.50
C VAL A 65 -9.53 5.23 12.00
N GLY A 66 -9.98 5.97 10.99
CA GLY A 66 -11.33 5.80 10.43
C GLY A 66 -11.54 4.39 9.87
N TYR A 67 -10.56 3.86 9.14
CA TYR A 67 -10.62 2.48 8.65
C TYR A 67 -10.59 1.45 9.78
N SER A 68 -9.73 1.65 10.79
CA SER A 68 -9.65 0.78 11.96
C SER A 68 -10.97 0.73 12.73
N LEU A 69 -11.59 1.90 12.95
CA LEU A 69 -12.92 2.00 13.58
C LEU A 69 -13.99 1.29 12.73
N ALA A 70 -14.03 1.57 11.44
CA ALA A 70 -15.00 0.92 10.55
C ALA A 70 -14.84 -0.60 10.56
N SER A 71 -13.59 -1.11 10.46
CA SER A 71 -13.30 -2.55 10.43
C SER A 71 -13.54 -3.27 11.76
N SER A 72 -13.47 -2.56 12.90
CA SER A 72 -13.62 -3.20 14.23
C SER A 72 -15.03 -3.04 14.80
N LEU A 73 -15.76 -2.00 14.42
CA LEU A 73 -17.08 -1.71 14.98
C LEU A 73 -18.25 -2.10 14.07
N LEU A 74 -18.01 -2.17 12.75
CA LEU A 74 -19.06 -2.50 11.79
C LEU A 74 -18.93 -3.96 11.37
N VAL A 75 -19.90 -4.78 11.81
CA VAL A 75 -20.03 -6.17 11.37
C VAL A 75 -20.78 -6.22 10.05
N ALA A 76 -20.43 -7.15 9.18
CA ALA A 76 -21.10 -7.41 7.91
C ALA A 76 -22.59 -7.75 8.13
N PRO A 77 -23.54 -7.04 7.52
CA PRO A 77 -24.97 -7.25 7.73
C PRO A 77 -25.49 -8.65 7.34
N ASP A 78 -24.79 -9.32 6.41
CA ASP A 78 -25.14 -10.66 5.96
C ASP A 78 -24.57 -11.77 6.85
N MET A 79 -23.68 -11.42 7.80
CA MET A 79 -23.06 -12.34 8.77
C MET A 79 -22.97 -11.69 10.16
N PRO A 80 -24.11 -11.36 10.80
CA PRO A 80 -24.13 -10.56 12.03
C PRO A 80 -23.52 -11.26 13.25
N GLU A 81 -23.40 -12.58 13.23
CA GLU A 81 -22.78 -13.37 14.29
C GLU A 81 -21.25 -13.53 14.11
N ALA A 82 -20.69 -13.09 12.98
CA ALA A 82 -19.27 -13.19 12.72
C ALA A 82 -18.49 -12.04 13.39
N ASP A 83 -17.24 -12.33 13.78
CA ASP A 83 -16.35 -11.28 14.28
C ASP A 83 -15.96 -10.31 13.17
N ALA A 84 -16.12 -9.00 13.42
CA ALA A 84 -15.78 -7.92 12.50
C ALA A 84 -14.32 -7.94 12.01
N LEU A 85 -13.41 -8.52 12.77
CA LEU A 85 -11.99 -8.63 12.42
C LEU A 85 -11.66 -9.88 11.59
N THR A 86 -12.64 -10.75 11.33
CA THR A 86 -12.52 -11.88 10.40
C THR A 86 -12.90 -11.49 8.98
N ARG A 87 -12.49 -12.28 7.98
CA ARG A 87 -12.87 -12.04 6.58
C ARG A 87 -14.38 -12.09 6.36
N ALA A 88 -15.06 -13.02 7.03
CA ALA A 88 -16.49 -13.21 6.90
C ALA A 88 -17.29 -12.02 7.47
N GLY A 89 -16.95 -11.57 8.67
CA GLY A 89 -17.66 -10.51 9.38
C GLY A 89 -17.18 -9.10 9.06
N ASN A 90 -16.10 -8.93 8.27
CA ASN A 90 -15.55 -7.60 8.02
C ASN A 90 -16.38 -6.81 7.03
N ILE A 91 -16.66 -5.55 7.36
CA ILE A 91 -17.44 -4.63 6.53
C ILE A 91 -16.79 -4.37 5.16
N ALA A 92 -15.45 -4.37 5.07
CA ALA A 92 -14.76 -4.19 3.80
C ALA A 92 -15.02 -5.38 2.85
N CYS A 93 -14.93 -6.61 3.38
CA CYS A 93 -15.24 -7.81 2.61
C CYS A 93 -16.72 -7.88 2.21
N TYR A 94 -17.63 -7.43 3.09
CA TYR A 94 -19.06 -7.30 2.77
C TYR A 94 -19.31 -6.37 1.57
N ILE A 95 -18.70 -5.18 1.59
CA ILE A 95 -18.81 -4.21 0.48
C ILE A 95 -18.28 -4.81 -0.82
N ASP A 96 -17.12 -5.48 -0.76
CA ASP A 96 -16.51 -6.07 -1.94
C ASP A 96 -17.39 -7.18 -2.54
N ARG A 97 -17.87 -8.13 -1.73
CA ARG A 97 -18.72 -9.23 -2.23
C ARG A 97 -20.10 -8.78 -2.68
N THR A 98 -20.63 -7.71 -2.08
CA THR A 98 -21.93 -7.17 -2.47
C THR A 98 -21.87 -6.37 -3.78
N LEU A 99 -20.80 -5.57 -3.97
CA LEU A 99 -20.66 -4.71 -5.15
C LEU A 99 -20.08 -5.46 -6.36
N PHE A 100 -19.14 -6.40 -6.13
CA PHE A 100 -18.36 -7.01 -7.20
C PHE A 100 -18.65 -8.51 -7.38
N GLY A 101 -19.18 -9.20 -6.36
CA GLY A 101 -19.62 -10.60 -6.45
C GLY A 101 -18.57 -11.52 -7.08
N VAL A 102 -18.88 -12.07 -8.24
CA VAL A 102 -18.00 -12.99 -9.00
C VAL A 102 -16.70 -12.36 -9.48
N HIS A 103 -16.61 -11.03 -9.50
CA HIS A 103 -15.43 -10.28 -9.89
C HIS A 103 -14.41 -10.07 -8.76
N CYS A 104 -14.65 -10.64 -7.56
CA CYS A 104 -13.71 -10.70 -6.45
C CYS A 104 -12.68 -11.81 -6.62
N TYR A 105 -11.57 -11.74 -5.86
CA TYR A 105 -10.56 -12.81 -5.83
C TYR A 105 -11.13 -14.14 -5.36
N ARG A 106 -12.01 -14.10 -4.37
CA ARG A 106 -12.81 -15.22 -3.87
C ARG A 106 -14.24 -14.76 -3.61
N PRO A 107 -15.20 -15.68 -3.58
CA PRO A 107 -16.61 -15.32 -3.34
C PRO A 107 -16.84 -14.56 -2.02
N ASP A 108 -16.00 -14.77 -1.02
CA ASP A 108 -16.11 -14.22 0.34
C ASP A 108 -15.33 -12.91 0.55
N TYR A 109 -14.26 -12.66 -0.22
CA TYR A 109 -13.45 -11.45 -0.06
C TYR A 109 -12.51 -11.15 -1.23
N ASP A 110 -12.09 -9.90 -1.34
CA ASP A 110 -10.95 -9.48 -2.18
C ASP A 110 -9.87 -8.80 -1.31
N PRO A 111 -8.64 -9.36 -1.25
CA PRO A 111 -7.56 -8.75 -0.48
C PRO A 111 -7.15 -7.36 -0.99
N GLU A 112 -7.44 -7.06 -2.26
CA GLU A 112 -7.21 -5.76 -2.90
C GLU A 112 -8.49 -4.93 -3.07
N GLY A 113 -9.54 -5.18 -2.28
CA GLY A 113 -10.85 -4.58 -2.39
C GLY A 113 -10.92 -3.06 -2.24
N LEU A 114 -12.13 -2.52 -2.45
CA LEU A 114 -12.38 -1.09 -2.51
C LEU A 114 -12.08 -0.39 -1.18
N LEU A 115 -12.73 -0.83 -0.11
CA LEU A 115 -12.59 -0.17 1.20
C LEU A 115 -11.19 -0.36 1.78
N SER A 116 -10.58 -1.54 1.60
CA SER A 116 -9.20 -1.82 2.02
C SER A 116 -8.14 -1.02 1.24
N THR A 117 -8.54 -0.33 0.17
CA THR A 117 -7.68 0.65 -0.52
C THR A 117 -7.51 1.96 0.27
N VAL A 118 -8.43 2.28 1.19
CA VAL A 118 -8.32 3.49 2.05
C VAL A 118 -7.03 3.49 2.88
N PRO A 119 -6.70 2.46 3.67
CA PRO A 119 -5.42 2.42 4.38
C PRO A 119 -4.22 2.28 3.44
N ALA A 120 -4.38 1.75 2.22
CA ALA A 120 -3.33 1.73 1.21
C ALA A 120 -2.97 3.16 0.71
N ILE A 121 -3.94 4.09 0.66
CA ILE A 121 -3.66 5.53 0.41
C ILE A 121 -2.77 6.07 1.53
N GLY A 122 -3.01 5.70 2.78
CA GLY A 122 -2.13 6.03 3.91
C GLY A 122 -0.70 5.54 3.70
N THR A 123 -0.53 4.30 3.20
CA THR A 123 0.78 3.74 2.85
C THR A 123 1.47 4.57 1.76
N ALA A 124 0.75 4.97 0.71
CA ALA A 124 1.29 5.80 -0.36
C ALA A 124 1.73 7.19 0.15
N LEU A 125 0.93 7.82 1.01
CA LEU A 125 1.24 9.11 1.63
C LEU A 125 2.47 9.03 2.56
N LEU A 126 2.64 7.95 3.34
CA LEU A 126 3.84 7.70 4.13
C LEU A 126 5.09 7.63 3.25
N GLY A 127 5.02 6.93 2.11
CA GLY A 127 6.10 6.89 1.13
C GLY A 127 6.42 8.27 0.55
N MET A 128 5.41 9.09 0.26
CA MET A 128 5.61 10.48 -0.23
C MET A 128 6.26 11.37 0.83
N LEU A 129 5.90 11.21 2.11
CA LEU A 129 6.56 11.92 3.22
C LEU A 129 8.04 11.50 3.36
N ALA A 130 8.34 10.21 3.23
CA ALA A 130 9.72 9.71 3.23
C ALA A 130 10.53 10.30 2.07
N GLY A 131 9.97 10.33 0.86
CA GLY A 131 10.58 10.98 -0.29
C GLY A 131 10.82 12.48 -0.09
N ARG A 132 9.86 13.17 0.53
CA ARG A 132 10.02 14.58 0.90
C ARG A 132 11.15 14.78 1.92
N TRP A 133 11.24 13.89 2.93
CA TRP A 133 12.31 13.94 3.92
C TRP A 133 13.69 13.78 3.31
N ILE A 134 13.88 12.86 2.38
CA ILE A 134 15.15 12.66 1.67
C ILE A 134 15.53 13.91 0.87
N LYS A 135 14.56 14.53 0.17
CA LYS A 135 14.78 15.73 -0.65
C LYS A 135 14.89 17.02 0.14
N TRP A 136 14.57 16.99 1.43
CA TRP A 136 14.63 18.21 2.24
C TRP A 136 16.08 18.64 2.48
N GLU A 137 16.39 19.86 2.03
CA GLU A 137 17.69 20.49 2.23
C GLU A 137 17.59 21.53 3.34
N HIS A 138 18.38 21.36 4.38
CA HIS A 138 18.48 22.32 5.49
C HIS A 138 19.92 22.35 5.98
N LYS A 139 20.41 23.53 6.39
CA LYS A 139 21.75 23.70 6.98
C LYS A 139 21.92 22.75 8.18
N GLY A 140 22.95 21.90 8.11
CA GLY A 140 23.26 20.91 9.16
C GLY A 140 22.53 19.57 9.05
N LEU A 141 21.63 19.37 8.07
CA LEU A 141 20.98 18.09 7.84
C LEU A 141 21.83 17.23 6.88
N THR A 142 22.76 16.46 7.44
CA THR A 142 23.61 15.56 6.67
C THR A 142 22.85 14.31 6.21
N GLY A 143 23.35 13.61 5.18
CA GLY A 143 22.77 12.36 4.72
C GLY A 143 22.64 11.32 5.83
N THR A 144 23.65 11.21 6.72
CA THR A 144 23.59 10.32 7.88
C THR A 144 22.45 10.67 8.83
N ARG A 145 22.22 11.96 9.10
CA ARG A 145 21.08 12.41 9.93
C ARG A 145 19.75 12.11 9.28
N LYS A 146 19.64 12.21 7.95
CA LYS A 146 18.43 11.81 7.20
C LYS A 146 18.16 10.31 7.34
N ALA A 147 19.19 9.46 7.16
CA ALA A 147 19.07 8.02 7.36
C ALA A 147 18.63 7.67 8.79
N LEU A 148 19.26 8.29 9.80
CA LEU A 148 18.90 8.08 11.21
C LEU A 148 17.45 8.51 11.48
N GLY A 149 17.02 9.66 10.94
CA GLY A 149 15.62 10.12 11.05
C GLY A 149 14.61 9.13 10.48
N MET A 150 14.93 8.50 9.33
CA MET A 150 14.08 7.44 8.76
C MET A 150 14.08 6.18 9.63
N CYS A 151 15.22 5.78 10.18
CA CYS A 151 15.30 4.67 11.14
C CYS A 151 14.43 4.93 12.38
N CYS A 152 14.57 6.09 12.99
CA CYS A 152 13.77 6.47 14.17
C CYS A 152 12.26 6.48 13.84
N ALA A 153 11.86 7.10 12.73
CA ALA A 153 10.48 7.11 12.28
C ALA A 153 9.94 5.69 12.02
N GLY A 154 10.76 4.83 11.40
CA GLY A 154 10.44 3.43 11.17
C GLY A 154 10.19 2.67 12.47
N VAL A 155 11.11 2.77 13.44
CA VAL A 155 10.96 2.13 14.76
C VAL A 155 9.71 2.62 15.49
N ILE A 156 9.45 3.96 15.48
CA ILE A 156 8.25 4.52 16.09
C ILE A 156 6.99 3.95 15.45
N LEU A 157 6.92 3.89 14.11
CA LEU A 157 5.78 3.31 13.41
C LEU A 157 5.62 1.82 13.71
N GLY A 158 6.73 1.08 13.84
CA GLY A 158 6.71 -0.32 14.25
C GLY A 158 6.11 -0.52 15.65
N LEU A 159 6.53 0.30 16.61
CA LEU A 159 5.97 0.28 17.97
C LEU A 159 4.48 0.65 17.97
N VAL A 160 4.10 1.71 17.22
CA VAL A 160 2.70 2.10 17.06
C VAL A 160 1.89 0.97 16.45
N GLY A 161 2.38 0.32 15.38
CA GLY A 161 1.71 -0.80 14.74
C GLY A 161 1.55 -2.01 15.66
N TYR A 162 2.58 -2.30 16.45
CA TYR A 162 2.53 -3.37 17.46
C TYR A 162 1.49 -3.07 18.57
N LEU A 163 1.51 -1.86 19.12
CA LEU A 163 0.52 -1.47 20.13
C LEU A 163 -0.90 -1.45 19.55
N TRP A 164 -1.05 -0.99 18.30
CA TRP A 164 -2.35 -0.99 17.63
C TRP A 164 -2.88 -2.39 17.34
N SER A 165 -1.99 -3.39 17.21
CA SER A 165 -2.36 -4.78 16.94
C SER A 165 -3.16 -5.44 18.06
N PHE A 166 -3.10 -4.92 19.29
CA PHE A 166 -3.96 -5.36 20.38
C PHE A 166 -5.44 -5.00 20.17
N TRP A 167 -5.72 -3.99 19.35
CA TRP A 167 -7.07 -3.61 18.99
C TRP A 167 -7.49 -4.15 17.61
N THR A 168 -6.68 -3.88 16.57
CA THR A 168 -6.88 -4.44 15.23
C THR A 168 -5.68 -5.29 14.85
N PRO A 169 -5.82 -6.62 14.79
CA PRO A 169 -4.72 -7.54 14.47
C PRO A 169 -4.02 -7.20 13.16
N ILE A 170 -2.72 -7.49 13.09
CA ILE A 170 -1.93 -7.31 11.87
C ILE A 170 -2.42 -8.28 10.81
N ASN A 171 -3.19 -7.80 9.85
CA ASN A 171 -3.82 -8.62 8.81
C ASN A 171 -3.59 -8.01 7.42
N LYS A 172 -2.79 -8.71 6.61
CA LYS A 172 -2.53 -8.33 5.22
C LYS A 172 -3.79 -8.42 4.35
N ALA A 173 -4.66 -9.41 4.57
CA ALA A 173 -5.85 -9.63 3.74
C ALA A 173 -6.88 -8.51 3.88
N LEU A 174 -6.98 -7.93 5.09
CA LEU A 174 -7.83 -6.77 5.37
C LEU A 174 -7.10 -5.43 5.21
N TRP A 175 -5.78 -5.45 5.00
CA TRP A 175 -4.93 -4.26 4.98
C TRP A 175 -5.09 -3.40 6.22
N SER A 176 -5.08 -4.03 7.41
CA SER A 176 -5.36 -3.36 8.68
C SER A 176 -4.42 -2.18 8.93
N SER A 177 -4.87 -1.21 9.73
CA SER A 177 -4.07 -0.02 10.04
C SER A 177 -2.79 -0.36 10.80
N SER A 178 -2.82 -1.37 11.68
CA SER A 178 -1.65 -1.95 12.33
C SER A 178 -0.66 -2.54 11.31
N PHE A 179 -1.16 -3.26 10.29
CA PHE A 179 -0.35 -3.78 9.20
C PHE A 179 0.34 -2.67 8.41
N VAL A 180 -0.36 -1.57 8.10
CA VAL A 180 0.24 -0.40 7.43
C VAL A 180 1.42 0.17 8.22
N CYS A 181 1.27 0.34 9.53
CA CYS A 181 2.34 0.85 10.39
C CYS A 181 3.55 -0.09 10.43
N VAL A 182 3.33 -1.40 10.53
CA VAL A 182 4.41 -2.40 10.55
C VAL A 182 5.13 -2.48 9.20
N VAL A 183 4.39 -2.46 8.08
CA VAL A 183 4.99 -2.42 6.73
C VAL A 183 5.78 -1.13 6.51
N ALA A 184 5.27 0.00 6.99
CA ALA A 184 5.98 1.28 6.94
C ALA A 184 7.29 1.24 7.75
N CYS A 185 7.31 0.57 8.91
CA CYS A 185 8.53 0.33 9.69
C CYS A 185 9.59 -0.37 8.83
N TYR A 186 9.27 -1.56 8.30
CA TYR A 186 10.23 -2.31 7.47
C TYR A 186 10.67 -1.53 6.24
N SER A 187 9.73 -0.86 5.57
CA SER A 187 10.03 -0.07 4.37
C SER A 187 10.97 1.11 4.68
N LEU A 188 10.77 1.82 5.79
CA LEU A 188 11.64 2.93 6.20
C LEU A 188 13.01 2.46 6.64
N LEU A 189 13.11 1.34 7.37
CA LEU A 189 14.39 0.77 7.78
C LEU A 189 15.21 0.32 6.55
N MET A 190 14.58 -0.36 5.59
CA MET A 190 15.22 -0.75 4.33
C MET A 190 15.63 0.47 3.51
N LEU A 191 14.74 1.47 3.38
CA LEU A 191 15.05 2.71 2.68
C LEU A 191 16.20 3.47 3.33
N ALA A 192 16.24 3.55 4.65
CA ALA A 192 17.32 4.19 5.39
C ALA A 192 18.65 3.47 5.18
N LEU A 193 18.65 2.13 5.20
CA LEU A 193 19.82 1.30 4.93
C LEU A 193 20.37 1.56 3.52
N PHE A 194 19.52 1.41 2.49
CA PHE A 194 19.94 1.62 1.10
C PHE A 194 20.39 3.06 0.85
N TYR A 195 19.65 4.03 1.35
CA TYR A 195 20.03 5.44 1.25
C TYR A 195 21.39 5.70 1.90
N TYR A 196 21.64 5.17 3.09
CA TYR A 196 22.92 5.33 3.77
C TYR A 196 24.08 4.68 2.99
N VAL A 197 23.90 3.44 2.54
CA VAL A 197 24.95 2.70 1.84
C VAL A 197 25.23 3.28 0.46
N ILE A 198 24.20 3.54 -0.32
CA ILE A 198 24.33 3.94 -1.73
C ILE A 198 24.59 5.44 -1.88
N ASP A 199 23.81 6.29 -1.20
CA ASP A 199 23.85 7.74 -1.42
C ASP A 199 24.83 8.43 -0.48
N VAL A 200 24.93 8.01 0.80
CA VAL A 200 25.80 8.63 1.80
C VAL A 200 27.21 8.05 1.72
N ARG A 201 27.36 6.74 1.76
CA ARG A 201 28.67 6.05 1.69
C ARG A 201 29.17 5.88 0.27
N ARG A 202 28.30 6.10 -0.73
CA ARG A 202 28.62 5.96 -2.16
C ARG A 202 29.14 4.60 -2.58
N TRP A 203 28.79 3.54 -1.84
CA TRP A 203 29.15 2.17 -2.18
C TRP A 203 28.14 1.62 -3.21
N ARG A 204 28.47 1.77 -4.50
CA ARG A 204 27.58 1.51 -5.64
C ARG A 204 27.94 0.30 -6.48
N SER A 205 28.98 -0.47 -6.11
CA SER A 205 29.45 -1.59 -6.94
C SER A 205 28.43 -2.73 -7.12
N TRP A 206 27.42 -2.80 -6.26
CA TRP A 206 26.40 -3.85 -6.23
C TRP A 206 24.97 -3.36 -6.50
N ASP A 207 24.78 -2.04 -6.63
CA ASP A 207 23.42 -1.46 -6.76
C ASP A 207 22.78 -1.68 -8.14
N PHE A 208 23.59 -1.98 -9.17
CA PHE A 208 23.14 -2.20 -10.55
C PHE A 208 21.99 -3.21 -10.63
N PHE A 209 22.07 -4.34 -9.92
CA PHE A 209 21.04 -5.35 -9.89
C PHE A 209 19.69 -4.79 -9.40
N PHE A 210 19.71 -4.04 -8.30
CA PHE A 210 18.50 -3.44 -7.72
C PHE A 210 17.95 -2.30 -8.60
N VAL A 211 18.81 -1.54 -9.25
CA VAL A 211 18.41 -0.48 -10.19
C VAL A 211 17.68 -1.08 -11.39
N VAL A 212 18.21 -2.16 -11.97
CA VAL A 212 17.57 -2.84 -13.12
C VAL A 212 16.20 -3.39 -12.74
N ILE A 213 16.08 -4.08 -11.59
CA ILE A 213 14.80 -4.60 -11.10
C ILE A 213 13.82 -3.45 -10.82
N GLY A 214 14.28 -2.40 -10.15
CA GLY A 214 13.45 -1.25 -9.80
C GLY A 214 12.89 -0.51 -11.02
N MET A 215 13.70 -0.31 -12.06
CA MET A 215 13.26 0.33 -13.31
C MET A 215 12.28 -0.54 -14.11
N ASN A 216 12.36 -1.85 -13.97
CA ASN A 216 11.53 -2.82 -14.71
C ASN A 216 10.50 -3.53 -13.81
N SER A 217 10.19 -2.98 -12.64
CA SER A 217 9.36 -3.63 -11.61
C SER A 217 7.97 -4.05 -12.13
N ILE A 218 7.31 -3.23 -12.95
CA ILE A 218 6.01 -3.56 -13.56
C ILE A 218 6.17 -4.72 -14.55
N ALA A 219 7.19 -4.66 -15.41
CA ALA A 219 7.45 -5.72 -16.39
C ALA A 219 7.74 -7.07 -15.69
N ILE A 220 8.58 -7.04 -14.65
CA ILE A 220 8.91 -8.24 -13.86
C ILE A 220 7.67 -8.80 -13.14
N TYR A 221 6.77 -7.94 -12.65
CA TYR A 221 5.52 -8.38 -12.04
C TYR A 221 4.56 -9.00 -13.05
N MET A 222 4.49 -8.46 -14.26
CA MET A 222 3.58 -8.92 -15.31
C MET A 222 4.08 -10.18 -16.02
N LEU A 223 5.39 -10.29 -16.24
CA LEU A 223 6.01 -11.34 -17.05
C LEU A 223 5.56 -12.76 -16.69
N PRO A 224 5.52 -13.19 -15.41
CA PRO A 224 5.08 -14.53 -15.02
C PRO A 224 3.61 -14.84 -15.35
N ARG A 225 2.80 -13.82 -15.66
CA ARG A 225 1.39 -14.01 -16.06
C ARG A 225 1.25 -14.38 -17.54
N PHE A 226 2.24 -14.03 -18.35
CA PHE A 226 2.24 -14.27 -19.80
C PHE A 226 3.17 -15.43 -20.19
N ILE A 227 4.21 -15.68 -19.43
CA ILE A 227 5.18 -16.75 -19.67
C ILE A 227 4.92 -17.86 -18.65
N SER A 228 4.33 -18.97 -19.11
CA SER A 228 4.25 -20.20 -18.34
C SER A 228 5.65 -20.81 -18.28
N PHE A 229 6.37 -20.62 -17.18
CA PHE A 229 7.56 -21.41 -16.91
C PHE A 229 7.06 -22.83 -16.53
N GLY A 230 6.98 -23.71 -17.52
CA GLY A 230 6.70 -25.14 -17.28
C GLY A 230 7.90 -25.76 -16.54
N PHE A 231 7.82 -25.88 -15.21
CA PHE A 231 8.64 -26.77 -14.40
C PHE A 231 7.79 -27.94 -13.95
#